data_a7496fd26a2eee29363d269ccf1765e9
#
_entry.id   a7496fd26a2eee29363d269ccf1765e9
#
_cell.length_a   1.000
_cell.length_b   1.000
_cell.length_c   1.000
_cell.angle_alpha   90.00
_cell.angle_beta   90.00
_cell.angle_gamma   90.00
#
_symmetry.space_group_name_H-M   'P 1'
#
loop_
_entity.id
_entity.type
_entity.pdbx_description
1 polymer ?
#
loop_
_entity_poly.entity_id
_entity_poly.type
_entity_poly.pdbx_seq_one_letter_code
_entity_poly.pdbx_strand_id
1 'polypeptide(L)'
;MRRQKIEKILRAAMAAPSAMNQQPWEFYVVTDKKALQELSEASPYAGMTAGAPAAFVLCSRKSDVRVPELVDVDMSLATENILLEIEEQGLGGVMLGIAPFADRMEKVAKAVNAPDSLSVFTVIPFGYPLKKNPQQDRYDAARVHYVK
;
A
#
# COMPACT_ATOMS: atom_id res chain seq x y z
N MET A 1 -8.68 -15.07 2.84
CA MET A 1 -8.65 -14.30 1.56
C MET A 1 -8.35 -15.24 0.40
N ARG A 2 -9.07 -15.13 -0.75
CA ARG A 2 -8.83 -15.99 -1.93
C ARG A 2 -7.58 -15.53 -2.69
N ARG A 3 -6.68 -16.47 -3.02
CA ARG A 3 -5.42 -16.19 -3.75
C ARG A 3 -5.64 -15.45 -5.08
N GLN A 4 -6.69 -15.79 -5.82
CA GLN A 4 -7.03 -15.11 -7.09
C GLN A 4 -7.32 -13.62 -6.92
N LYS A 5 -7.98 -13.19 -5.83
CA LYS A 5 -8.21 -11.77 -5.55
C LYS A 5 -6.90 -11.05 -5.26
N ILE A 6 -6.03 -11.66 -4.45
CA ILE A 6 -4.69 -11.12 -4.15
C ILE A 6 -3.89 -10.93 -5.44
N GLU A 7 -3.88 -11.92 -6.33
CA GLU A 7 -3.16 -11.85 -7.60
C GLU A 7 -3.67 -10.71 -8.50
N LYS A 8 -4.99 -10.51 -8.59
CA LYS A 8 -5.57 -9.41 -9.37
C LYS A 8 -5.12 -8.05 -8.81
N ILE A 9 -5.15 -7.88 -7.50
CA ILE A 9 -4.71 -6.65 -6.84
C ILE A 9 -3.22 -6.38 -7.14
N LEU A 10 -2.37 -7.41 -7.04
CA LEU A 10 -0.94 -7.26 -7.35
C LEU A 10 -0.67 -6.98 -8.83
N ARG A 11 -1.47 -7.53 -9.75
CA ARG A 11 -1.39 -7.20 -11.18
C ARG A 11 -1.74 -5.72 -11.43
N ALA A 12 -2.78 -5.20 -10.77
CA ALA A 12 -3.12 -3.78 -10.84
C ALA A 12 -1.99 -2.90 -10.28
N ALA A 13 -1.41 -3.27 -9.13
CA ALA A 13 -0.27 -2.58 -8.55
C ALA A 13 0.91 -2.48 -9.51
N MET A 14 1.30 -3.61 -10.09
CA MET A 14 2.46 -3.72 -11.01
C MET A 14 2.20 -3.09 -12.38
N ALA A 15 0.94 -2.75 -12.71
CA ALA A 15 0.57 -2.02 -13.92
C ALA A 15 0.73 -0.49 -13.76
N ALA A 16 1.06 0.00 -12.56
CA ALA A 16 1.30 1.41 -12.34
C ALA A 16 2.47 1.93 -13.18
N PRO A 17 2.40 3.17 -13.68
CA PRO A 17 3.56 3.80 -14.30
C PRO A 17 4.64 4.09 -13.26
N SER A 18 5.88 4.18 -13.70
CA SER A 18 7.01 4.57 -12.85
C SER A 18 8.04 5.39 -13.63
N ALA A 19 8.81 6.20 -12.93
CA ALA A 19 9.86 7.00 -13.51
C ALA A 19 10.85 6.11 -14.26
N MET A 20 11.14 6.40 -15.54
CA MET A 20 12.00 5.59 -16.39
C MET A 20 11.65 4.09 -16.40
N ASN A 21 10.39 3.76 -16.13
CA ASN A 21 9.92 2.38 -15.98
C ASN A 21 10.75 1.57 -14.95
N GLN A 22 11.19 2.24 -13.88
CA GLN A 22 12.10 1.64 -12.90
C GLN A 22 11.45 0.58 -12.00
N GLN A 23 10.12 0.62 -11.83
CA GLN A 23 9.35 -0.40 -11.11
C GLN A 23 10.00 -0.79 -9.76
N PRO A 24 10.15 0.15 -8.81
CA PRO A 24 10.98 -0.04 -7.61
C PRO A 24 10.37 -0.94 -6.56
N TRP A 25 9.11 -1.32 -6.72
CA TRP A 25 8.27 -2.00 -5.73
C TRP A 25 8.59 -3.45 -5.51
N GLU A 26 8.48 -3.85 -4.24
CA GLU A 26 8.42 -5.22 -3.74
C GLU A 26 7.17 -5.34 -2.83
N PHE A 27 6.48 -6.46 -2.90
CA PHE A 27 5.22 -6.66 -2.17
C PHE A 27 5.31 -7.85 -1.23
N TYR A 28 5.00 -7.65 0.05
CA TYR A 28 4.74 -8.73 0.98
C TYR A 28 3.23 -8.91 1.12
N VAL A 29 2.77 -10.15 1.01
CA VAL A 29 1.38 -10.54 1.29
C VAL A 29 1.35 -11.18 2.65
N VAL A 30 0.80 -10.49 3.63
CA VAL A 30 0.77 -10.92 5.02
C VAL A 30 -0.59 -11.49 5.35
N THR A 31 -0.63 -12.78 5.72
CA THR A 31 -1.85 -13.49 6.19
C THR A 31 -1.60 -14.17 7.53
N ASP A 32 -0.35 -14.20 8.00
CA ASP A 32 -0.01 -14.72 9.31
C ASP A 32 -0.53 -13.82 10.42
N LYS A 33 -1.25 -14.41 11.38
CA LYS A 33 -1.92 -13.66 12.46
C LYS A 33 -0.94 -12.92 13.36
N LYS A 34 0.24 -13.52 13.62
CA LYS A 34 1.25 -12.90 14.47
C LYS A 34 1.82 -11.67 13.78
N ALA A 35 2.18 -11.80 12.51
CA ALA A 35 2.68 -10.69 11.72
C ALA A 35 1.64 -9.55 11.56
N LEU A 36 0.35 -9.88 11.35
CA LEU A 36 -0.74 -8.90 11.33
C LEU A 36 -0.88 -8.17 12.68
N GLN A 37 -0.72 -8.88 13.79
CA GLN A 37 -0.71 -8.27 15.12
C GLN A 37 0.48 -7.31 15.27
N GLU A 38 1.68 -7.73 14.90
CA GLU A 38 2.88 -6.89 14.95
C GLU A 38 2.74 -5.64 14.05
N LEU A 39 2.19 -5.79 12.85
CA LEU A 39 1.89 -4.67 11.95
C LEU A 39 0.88 -3.69 12.56
N SER A 40 -0.08 -4.17 13.35
CA SER A 40 -1.08 -3.32 14.01
C SER A 40 -0.48 -2.38 15.05
N GLU A 41 0.70 -2.69 15.56
CA GLU A 41 1.43 -1.93 16.58
C GLU A 41 2.46 -0.95 15.97
N ALA A 42 2.61 -0.98 14.64
CA ALA A 42 3.61 -0.15 13.95
C ALA A 42 3.27 1.35 13.95
N SER A 43 1.98 1.70 14.09
CA SER A 43 1.49 3.07 14.08
C SER A 43 0.27 3.20 14.99
N PRO A 44 0.02 4.40 15.59
CA PRO A 44 -1.19 4.65 16.37
C PRO A 44 -2.50 4.45 15.58
N TYR A 45 -2.41 4.45 14.26
CA TYR A 45 -3.56 4.33 13.34
C TYR A 45 -3.67 2.94 12.69
N ALA A 46 -2.83 1.97 13.09
CA ALA A 46 -2.74 0.66 12.44
C ALA A 46 -3.59 -0.43 13.10
N GLY A 47 -4.30 -0.13 14.20
CA GLY A 47 -4.98 -1.13 15.04
C GLY A 47 -5.92 -2.08 14.31
N MET A 48 -6.58 -1.64 13.21
CA MET A 48 -7.47 -2.48 12.41
C MET A 48 -6.73 -3.63 11.71
N THR A 49 -5.41 -3.54 11.54
CA THR A 49 -4.60 -4.57 10.86
C THR A 49 -4.66 -5.92 11.58
N ALA A 50 -4.73 -5.92 12.91
CA ALA A 50 -4.85 -7.15 13.70
C ALA A 50 -6.11 -7.97 13.37
N GLY A 51 -7.21 -7.28 13.03
CA GLY A 51 -8.49 -7.92 12.65
C GLY A 51 -8.64 -8.18 11.14
N ALA A 52 -7.72 -7.70 10.32
CA ALA A 52 -7.79 -7.88 8.88
C ALA A 52 -7.42 -9.33 8.50
N PRO A 53 -8.06 -9.91 7.45
CA PRO A 53 -7.71 -11.23 6.97
C PRO A 53 -6.38 -11.25 6.19
N ALA A 54 -5.91 -10.09 5.74
CA ALA A 54 -4.64 -9.91 5.05
C ALA A 54 -4.20 -8.45 5.06
N ALA A 55 -2.90 -8.23 4.84
CA ALA A 55 -2.34 -6.92 4.54
C ALA A 55 -1.27 -7.03 3.44
N PHE A 56 -1.13 -5.98 2.64
CA PHE A 56 0.06 -5.78 1.84
C PHE A 56 1.05 -4.90 2.60
N VAL A 57 2.34 -5.26 2.54
CA VAL A 57 3.42 -4.34 2.89
C VAL A 57 4.18 -4.02 1.61
N LEU A 58 4.23 -2.75 1.27
CA LEU A 58 4.96 -2.27 0.11
C LEU A 58 6.32 -1.75 0.54
N CYS A 59 7.34 -2.26 -0.14
CA CYS A 59 8.72 -1.80 0.02
C CYS A 59 9.29 -1.39 -1.33
N SER A 60 10.22 -0.47 -1.32
CA SER A 60 10.99 -0.10 -2.50
C SER A 60 12.42 -0.61 -2.40
N ARG A 61 13.02 -0.95 -3.55
CA ARG A 61 14.45 -1.25 -3.63
C ARG A 61 15.27 0.02 -3.38
N LYS A 62 16.33 -0.12 -2.59
CA LYS A 62 17.30 0.96 -2.33
C LYS A 62 18.37 1.09 -3.41
N SER A 63 18.57 0.03 -4.20
CA SER A 63 19.51 -0.03 -5.33
C SER A 63 18.77 -0.33 -6.63
N ASP A 64 19.47 -0.19 -7.76
CA ASP A 64 18.93 -0.45 -9.11
C ASP A 64 17.70 0.40 -9.45
N VAL A 65 17.68 1.63 -8.95
CA VAL A 65 16.70 2.65 -9.30
C VAL A 65 17.40 3.79 -10.04
N ARG A 66 16.81 4.23 -11.15
CA ARG A 66 17.41 5.24 -12.03
C ARG A 66 17.14 6.67 -11.56
N VAL A 67 16.00 6.88 -10.93
CA VAL A 67 15.53 8.19 -10.42
C VAL A 67 15.08 8.01 -8.97
N PRO A 68 16.03 7.98 -8.02
CA PRO A 68 15.72 7.75 -6.60
C PRO A 68 14.73 8.76 -6.02
N GLU A 69 14.75 10.00 -6.51
CA GLU A 69 13.90 11.11 -6.06
C GLU A 69 12.40 10.87 -6.35
N LEU A 70 12.08 10.00 -7.33
CA LEU A 70 10.71 9.69 -7.72
C LEU A 70 10.21 8.33 -7.20
N VAL A 71 11.00 7.62 -6.41
CA VAL A 71 10.61 6.30 -5.87
C VAL A 71 9.30 6.37 -5.07
N ASP A 72 9.14 7.37 -4.20
CA ASP A 72 7.92 7.52 -3.40
C ASP A 72 6.71 7.88 -4.26
N VAL A 73 6.91 8.59 -5.37
CA VAL A 73 5.85 8.85 -6.37
C VAL A 73 5.43 7.54 -7.02
N ASP A 74 6.38 6.73 -7.48
CA ASP A 74 6.12 5.42 -8.09
C ASP A 74 5.36 4.51 -7.11
N MET A 75 5.81 4.46 -5.86
CA MET A 75 5.16 3.68 -4.80
C MET A 75 3.74 4.16 -4.52
N SER A 76 3.50 5.47 -4.57
CA SER A 76 2.16 6.05 -4.39
C SER A 76 1.21 5.66 -5.52
N LEU A 77 1.68 5.64 -6.77
CA LEU A 77 0.89 5.21 -7.93
C LEU A 77 0.50 3.72 -7.83
N ALA A 78 1.45 2.86 -7.45
CA ALA A 78 1.16 1.45 -7.22
C ALA A 78 0.17 1.25 -6.06
N THR A 79 0.29 2.04 -4.99
CA THR A 79 -0.61 2.03 -3.84
C THR A 79 -2.03 2.40 -4.23
N GLU A 80 -2.22 3.45 -5.04
CA GLU A 80 -3.56 3.85 -5.50
C GLU A 80 -4.20 2.77 -6.37
N ASN A 81 -3.44 2.14 -7.28
CA ASN A 81 -3.94 1.02 -8.06
C ASN A 81 -4.39 -0.15 -7.17
N ILE A 82 -3.67 -0.44 -6.06
CA ILE A 82 -4.07 -1.45 -5.08
C ILE A 82 -5.43 -1.09 -4.47
N LEU A 83 -5.60 0.16 -4.02
CA LEU A 83 -6.83 0.60 -3.36
C LEU A 83 -8.02 0.55 -4.31
N LEU A 84 -7.86 0.97 -5.56
CA LEU A 84 -8.90 0.89 -6.59
C LEU A 84 -9.28 -0.55 -6.91
N GLU A 85 -8.32 -1.45 -7.06
CA GLU A 85 -8.62 -2.86 -7.34
C GLU A 85 -9.22 -3.58 -6.11
N ILE A 86 -8.82 -3.21 -4.88
CA ILE A 86 -9.47 -3.68 -3.65
C ILE A 86 -10.98 -3.35 -3.69
N GLU A 87 -11.34 -2.12 -4.04
CA GLU A 87 -12.74 -1.68 -4.15
C GLU A 87 -13.47 -2.43 -5.28
N GLU A 88 -12.86 -2.59 -6.45
CA GLU A 88 -13.42 -3.35 -7.59
C GLU A 88 -13.69 -4.81 -7.23
N GLN A 89 -12.85 -5.41 -6.37
CA GLN A 89 -13.05 -6.78 -5.86
C GLN A 89 -14.14 -6.89 -4.78
N GLY A 90 -14.82 -5.81 -4.43
CA GLY A 90 -15.81 -5.75 -3.35
C GLY A 90 -15.19 -5.89 -1.96
N LEU A 91 -13.94 -5.50 -1.81
CA LEU A 91 -13.21 -5.48 -0.56
C LEU A 91 -13.10 -4.04 -0.05
N GLY A 92 -12.64 -3.87 1.18
CA GLY A 92 -12.24 -2.57 1.74
C GLY A 92 -10.79 -2.63 2.17
N GLY A 93 -10.09 -1.53 2.02
CA GLY A 93 -8.70 -1.38 2.46
C GLY A 93 -8.36 0.08 2.75
N VAL A 94 -7.24 0.29 3.41
CA VAL A 94 -6.75 1.64 3.73
C VAL A 94 -5.23 1.67 3.67
N MET A 95 -4.68 2.76 3.13
CA MET A 95 -3.23 3.02 3.19
C MET A 95 -2.87 3.57 4.58
N LEU A 96 -1.90 2.95 5.23
CA LEU A 96 -1.34 3.43 6.49
C LEU A 96 -0.08 4.26 6.25
N GLY A 97 0.00 5.43 6.88
CA GLY A 97 1.18 6.29 6.82
C GLY A 97 2.35 5.70 7.60
N ILE A 98 3.21 4.95 6.95
CA ILE A 98 4.42 4.34 7.52
C ILE A 98 5.63 5.19 7.18
N ALA A 99 6.02 5.29 5.91
CA ALA A 99 7.02 6.25 5.47
C ALA A 99 6.43 7.69 5.55
N PRO A 100 7.24 8.70 5.87
CA PRO A 100 8.70 8.68 6.10
C PRO A 100 9.11 8.49 7.58
N PHE A 101 8.25 7.96 8.45
CA PHE A 101 8.49 7.83 9.88
C PHE A 101 9.40 6.62 10.18
N ALA A 102 10.66 6.89 10.51
CA ALA A 102 11.70 5.86 10.66
C ALA A 102 11.33 4.76 11.68
N ASP A 103 10.75 5.13 12.82
CA ASP A 103 10.29 4.20 13.85
C ASP A 103 9.21 3.23 13.35
N ARG A 104 8.26 3.72 12.53
CA ARG A 104 7.21 2.90 11.92
C ARG A 104 7.79 1.97 10.85
N MET A 105 8.69 2.51 10.01
CA MET A 105 9.36 1.74 8.95
C MET A 105 10.14 0.57 9.53
N GLU A 106 10.89 0.80 10.62
CA GLU A 106 11.66 -0.24 11.32
C GLU A 106 10.75 -1.35 11.89
N LYS A 107 9.67 -0.97 12.57
CA LYS A 107 8.70 -1.94 13.11
C LYS A 107 8.08 -2.81 12.03
N VAL A 108 7.67 -2.20 10.92
CA VAL A 108 7.09 -2.93 9.78
C VAL A 108 8.13 -3.84 9.13
N ALA A 109 9.34 -3.35 8.88
CA ALA A 109 10.42 -4.16 8.32
C ALA A 109 10.70 -5.40 9.16
N LYS A 110 10.73 -5.25 10.49
CA LYS A 110 10.91 -6.35 11.44
C LYS A 110 9.75 -7.35 11.38
N ALA A 111 8.50 -6.88 11.33
CA ALA A 111 7.32 -7.74 11.31
C ALA A 111 7.26 -8.66 10.07
N VAL A 112 7.82 -8.21 8.94
CA VAL A 112 7.83 -8.99 7.68
C VAL A 112 9.22 -9.56 7.33
N ASN A 113 10.20 -9.40 8.21
CA ASN A 113 11.60 -9.77 7.98
C ASN A 113 12.15 -9.20 6.66
N ALA A 114 11.85 -7.93 6.38
CA ALA A 114 12.37 -7.27 5.20
C ALA A 114 13.90 -7.07 5.31
N PRO A 115 14.67 -7.38 4.25
CA PRO A 115 16.10 -7.16 4.27
C PRO A 115 16.45 -5.66 4.21
N ASP A 116 17.66 -5.32 4.64
CA ASP A 116 18.16 -3.93 4.64
C ASP A 116 18.25 -3.31 3.23
N SER A 117 18.20 -4.12 2.18
CA SER A 117 18.15 -3.68 0.78
C SER A 117 16.82 -3.07 0.37
N LEU A 118 15.80 -3.23 1.20
CA LEU A 118 14.46 -2.67 0.98
C LEU A 118 14.16 -1.53 1.95
N SER A 119 13.37 -0.58 1.50
CA SER A 119 12.81 0.50 2.30
C SER A 119 11.29 0.34 2.38
N VAL A 120 10.75 0.25 3.58
CA VAL A 120 9.30 0.15 3.77
C VAL A 120 8.62 1.46 3.37
N PHE A 121 7.56 1.37 2.58
CA PHE A 121 6.75 2.52 2.17
C PHE A 121 5.42 2.60 2.92
N THR A 122 4.59 1.57 2.83
CA THR A 122 3.27 1.56 3.47
C THR A 122 2.81 0.16 3.82
N VAL A 123 1.77 0.10 4.66
CA VAL A 123 0.98 -1.11 4.95
C VAL A 123 -0.45 -0.86 4.51
N ILE A 124 -1.06 -1.83 3.86
CA ILE A 124 -2.45 -1.76 3.38
C ILE A 124 -3.20 -2.99 3.91
N PRO A 125 -3.80 -2.90 5.12
CA PRO A 125 -4.74 -3.93 5.57
C PRO A 125 -5.99 -3.90 4.71
N PHE A 126 -6.52 -5.09 4.36
CA PHE A 126 -7.71 -5.20 3.55
C PHE A 126 -8.53 -6.45 3.88
N GLY A 127 -9.83 -6.39 3.58
CA GLY A 127 -10.75 -7.47 3.87
C GLY A 127 -12.16 -7.19 3.38
N TYR A 128 -13.13 -8.01 3.80
CA TYR A 128 -14.54 -7.77 3.49
C TYR A 128 -15.09 -6.68 4.42
N PRO A 129 -15.61 -5.57 3.87
CA PRO A 129 -16.12 -4.47 4.71
C PRO A 129 -17.40 -4.89 5.42
N LEU A 130 -17.54 -4.53 6.68
CA LEU A 130 -18.78 -4.75 7.45
C LEU A 130 -19.90 -3.83 6.98
N LYS A 131 -19.56 -2.67 6.40
CA LYS A 131 -20.47 -1.66 5.90
C LYS A 131 -19.90 -1.07 4.62
N LYS A 132 -20.74 -0.95 3.59
CA LYS A 132 -20.38 -0.17 2.39
C LYS A 132 -20.44 1.32 2.72
N ASN A 133 -19.35 2.01 2.45
CA ASN A 133 -19.34 3.47 2.46
C ASN A 133 -19.87 3.99 1.11
N PRO A 134 -20.61 5.12 1.10
CA PRO A 134 -21.00 5.76 -0.15
C PRO A 134 -19.76 6.28 -0.88
N GLN A 135 -19.86 6.33 -2.21
CA GLN A 135 -18.83 6.99 -3.02
C GLN A 135 -18.69 8.45 -2.59
N GLN A 136 -17.45 8.90 -2.45
CA GLN A 136 -17.16 10.29 -2.10
C GLN A 136 -17.24 11.16 -3.36
N ASP A 137 -18.08 12.19 -3.32
CA ASP A 137 -18.05 13.26 -4.30
C ASP A 137 -17.27 14.44 -3.72
N ARG A 138 -16.06 14.64 -4.20
CA ARG A 138 -15.14 15.71 -3.76
C ARG A 138 -14.76 16.63 -4.91
N TYR A 139 -15.53 16.58 -6.02
CA TYR A 139 -15.29 17.49 -7.13
C TYR A 139 -15.52 18.94 -6.70
N ASP A 140 -14.53 19.78 -6.97
CA ASP A 140 -14.55 21.20 -6.68
C ASP A 140 -14.09 21.95 -7.94
N ALA A 141 -15.06 22.58 -8.62
CA ALA A 141 -14.79 23.33 -9.84
C ALA A 141 -13.82 24.52 -9.64
N ALA A 142 -13.73 25.06 -8.42
CA ALA A 142 -12.80 26.14 -8.11
C ALA A 142 -11.32 25.72 -8.17
N ARG A 143 -11.06 24.42 -8.15
CA ARG A 143 -9.71 23.85 -8.29
C ARG A 143 -9.32 23.50 -9.73
N VAL A 144 -10.22 23.77 -10.69
CA VAL A 144 -10.00 23.44 -12.10
C VAL A 144 -9.78 24.74 -12.88
N HIS A 145 -8.63 24.86 -13.51
CA HIS A 145 -8.24 26.05 -14.28
C HIS A 145 -8.05 25.68 -15.76
N TYR A 146 -8.76 26.38 -16.62
CA TYR A 146 -8.67 26.20 -18.07
C TYR A 146 -7.76 27.29 -18.65
N VAL A 147 -6.64 26.88 -19.25
CA VAL A 147 -5.78 27.78 -20.03
C VAL A 147 -6.21 27.68 -21.49
N LYS A 148 -6.64 28.82 -22.08
CA LYS A 148 -7.15 28.91 -23.44
C LYS A 148 -6.17 29.70 -24.31
#